data_7a3074ed114795a7e6a0db21d2933e94
#
_entry.id   7a3074ed114795a7e6a0db21d2933e94
#
_cell.length_a   1.000
_cell.length_b   1.000
_cell.length_c   1.000
_cell.angle_alpha   90.00
_cell.angle_beta   90.00
_cell.angle_gamma   90.00
#
_symmetry.space_group_name_H-M   'P 1'
#
loop_
_entity.id
_entity.type
_entity.pdbx_description
1 polymer ?
#
loop_
_entity_poly.entity_id
_entity_poly.type
_entity_poly.pdbx_seq_one_letter_code
_entity_poly.pdbx_strand_id
1 'polypeptide(L)'
;MREQLTEAWQINNSMNLLLMDNITDAGMQKTLSTRGGRTVYQQMVHIHNVRLQWLEVSAVDIFKKQSTIDKDAPFNRKALRKAFEDSAKGINELIIQSWENGGKVKAFKKGLIPMIAYFISHESHHRGNIMLTLKQSGEKIPDSVKWGLWEWGK
;
A
#
# COMPACT_ATOMS: atom_id res chain seq x y z
N MET A 1 -13.14 -8.27 -17.16
CA MET A 1 -13.16 -7.06 -16.28
C MET A 1 -12.73 -7.36 -14.84
N ARG A 2 -13.27 -8.38 -14.16
CA ARG A 2 -12.80 -8.77 -12.80
C ARG A 2 -11.30 -9.00 -12.76
N GLU A 3 -10.77 -9.77 -13.70
CA GLU A 3 -9.33 -10.07 -13.82
C GLU A 3 -8.48 -8.81 -13.97
N GLN A 4 -8.94 -7.84 -14.79
CA GLN A 4 -8.24 -6.57 -14.95
C GLN A 4 -8.24 -5.72 -13.66
N LEU A 5 -9.31 -5.78 -12.87
CA LEU A 5 -9.35 -5.08 -11.57
C LEU A 5 -8.40 -5.72 -10.55
N THR A 6 -8.38 -7.05 -10.47
CA THR A 6 -7.45 -7.78 -9.60
C THR A 6 -6.00 -7.58 -10.05
N GLU A 7 -5.74 -7.59 -11.35
CA GLU A 7 -4.42 -7.32 -11.93
C GLU A 7 -3.95 -5.90 -11.62
N ALA A 8 -4.78 -4.88 -11.83
CA ALA A 8 -4.44 -3.49 -11.49
C ALA A 8 -4.08 -3.33 -10.00
N TRP A 9 -4.82 -4.02 -9.13
CA TRP A 9 -4.51 -4.06 -7.70
C TRP A 9 -3.17 -4.76 -7.41
N GLN A 10 -2.92 -5.90 -8.04
CA GLN A 10 -1.66 -6.64 -7.87
C GLN A 10 -0.46 -5.83 -8.35
N ILE A 11 -0.56 -5.15 -9.50
CA ILE A 11 0.46 -4.23 -10.00
C ILE A 11 0.74 -3.13 -8.97
N ASN A 12 -0.31 -2.49 -8.44
CA ASN A 12 -0.15 -1.46 -7.41
C ASN A 12 0.60 -1.97 -6.17
N ASN A 13 0.28 -3.17 -5.69
CA ASN A 13 0.99 -3.77 -4.56
C ASN A 13 2.43 -4.15 -4.90
N SER A 14 2.68 -4.68 -6.09
CA SER A 14 4.03 -5.01 -6.55
C SER A 14 4.96 -3.79 -6.60
N MET A 15 4.44 -2.63 -6.99
CA MET A 15 5.18 -1.35 -6.93
C MET A 15 5.55 -0.96 -5.50
N ASN A 16 4.66 -1.17 -4.53
CA ASN A 16 4.96 -0.91 -3.12
C ASN A 16 6.07 -1.83 -2.61
N LEU A 17 6.00 -3.12 -2.93
CA LEU A 17 7.01 -4.10 -2.53
C LEU A 17 8.35 -3.82 -3.18
N LEU A 18 8.37 -3.51 -4.49
CA LEU A 18 9.59 -3.15 -5.21
C LEU A 18 10.28 -1.94 -4.55
N LEU A 19 9.53 -0.90 -4.23
CA LEU A 19 10.07 0.26 -3.54
C LEU A 19 10.57 -0.10 -2.14
N MET A 20 9.77 -0.78 -1.35
CA MET A 20 10.10 -1.20 0.02
C MET A 20 11.39 -2.02 0.10
N ASP A 21 11.58 -2.96 -0.82
CA ASP A 21 12.73 -3.87 -0.84
C ASP A 21 14.05 -3.14 -1.17
N ASN A 22 13.96 -1.98 -1.78
CA ASN A 22 15.12 -1.20 -2.24
C ASN A 22 15.39 0.07 -1.42
N ILE A 23 14.68 0.29 -0.33
CA ILE A 23 14.96 1.36 0.63
C ILE A 23 15.89 0.81 1.71
N THR A 24 16.98 1.54 2.00
CA THR A 24 17.89 1.19 3.12
C THR A 24 17.19 1.32 4.47
N ASP A 25 17.70 0.66 5.50
CA ASP A 25 17.16 0.81 6.85
C ASP A 25 17.30 2.28 7.35
N ALA A 26 18.37 2.97 6.97
CA ALA A 26 18.54 4.40 7.22
C ALA A 26 17.47 5.22 6.45
N GLY A 27 17.20 4.87 5.20
CA GLY A 27 16.15 5.49 4.37
C GLY A 27 14.76 5.36 4.97
N MET A 28 14.46 4.25 5.60
CA MET A 28 13.16 4.04 6.29
C MET A 28 12.92 5.03 7.44
N GLN A 29 13.98 5.56 8.05
CA GLN A 29 13.91 6.53 9.16
C GLN A 29 13.86 7.99 8.68
N LYS A 30 14.00 8.26 7.38
CA LYS A 30 14.02 9.62 6.85
C LYS A 30 12.63 10.27 6.88
N THR A 31 12.64 11.58 7.13
CA THR A 31 11.46 12.45 7.02
C THR A 31 11.91 13.84 6.60
N LEU A 32 11.08 14.53 5.84
CA LEU A 32 11.27 15.95 5.50
C LEU A 32 10.52 16.88 6.45
N SER A 33 9.71 16.32 7.32
CA SER A 33 8.91 17.11 8.23
C SER A 33 9.74 17.58 9.43
N THR A 34 9.69 18.88 9.69
CA THR A 34 10.28 19.51 10.88
C THR A 34 9.29 19.60 12.06
N ARG A 35 8.02 19.18 11.85
CA ARG A 35 6.93 19.34 12.82
C ARG A 35 6.16 18.04 13.07
N GLY A 36 6.86 16.90 13.20
CA GLY A 36 6.22 15.63 13.57
C GLY A 36 5.50 14.91 12.42
N GLY A 37 5.98 15.05 11.18
CA GLY A 37 5.50 14.26 10.04
C GLY A 37 6.01 12.83 10.07
N ARG A 38 5.38 11.96 9.27
CA ARG A 38 5.74 10.55 9.17
C ARG A 38 7.12 10.34 8.56
N THR A 39 7.88 9.41 9.12
CA THR A 39 9.04 8.84 8.43
C THR A 39 8.59 8.01 7.22
N VAL A 40 9.53 7.63 6.36
CA VAL A 40 9.26 6.70 5.25
C VAL A 40 8.60 5.42 5.76
N TYR A 41 9.15 4.82 6.82
CA TYR A 41 8.55 3.64 7.46
C TYR A 41 7.11 3.91 7.93
N GLN A 42 6.87 4.99 8.62
CA GLN A 42 5.52 5.35 9.11
C GLN A 42 4.53 5.65 7.96
N GLN A 43 5.00 6.12 6.81
CA GLN A 43 4.16 6.24 5.61
C GLN A 43 3.78 4.86 5.06
N MET A 44 4.71 3.91 5.02
CA MET A 44 4.42 2.53 4.63
C MET A 44 3.41 1.89 5.60
N VAL A 45 3.63 2.01 6.92
CA VAL A 45 2.67 1.52 7.93
C VAL A 45 1.29 2.15 7.73
N HIS A 46 1.23 3.45 7.41
CA HIS A 46 -0.03 4.13 7.13
C HIS A 46 -0.75 3.57 5.90
N ILE A 47 -0.05 3.29 4.81
CA ILE A 47 -0.63 2.62 3.63
C ILE A 47 -1.28 1.30 4.05
N HIS A 48 -0.55 0.45 4.76
CA HIS A 48 -1.07 -0.83 5.25
C HIS A 48 -2.30 -0.64 6.15
N ASN A 49 -2.23 0.26 7.13
CA ASN A 49 -3.31 0.48 8.09
C ASN A 49 -4.58 1.05 7.42
N VAL A 50 -4.47 1.87 6.36
CA VAL A 50 -5.63 2.33 5.59
C VAL A 50 -6.32 1.17 4.87
N ARG A 51 -5.56 0.20 4.33
CA ARG A 51 -6.16 -1.04 3.79
C ARG A 51 -6.98 -1.76 4.86
N LEU A 52 -6.42 -1.89 6.06
CA LEU A 52 -7.09 -2.57 7.17
C LEU A 52 -8.35 -1.83 7.64
N GLN A 53 -8.32 -0.50 7.73
CA GLN A 53 -9.49 0.31 8.08
C GLN A 53 -10.66 0.06 7.12
N TRP A 54 -10.38 -0.03 5.82
CA TRP A 54 -11.42 -0.35 4.84
C TRP A 54 -11.89 -1.80 4.91
N LEU A 55 -10.99 -2.75 5.17
CA LEU A 55 -11.38 -4.14 5.41
C LEU A 55 -12.27 -4.30 6.65
N GLU A 56 -11.94 -3.59 7.74
CA GLU A 56 -12.71 -3.62 8.97
C GLU A 56 -14.19 -3.25 8.77
N VAL A 57 -14.45 -2.19 8.00
CA VAL A 57 -15.82 -1.71 7.76
C VAL A 57 -16.53 -2.40 6.60
N SER A 58 -15.79 -2.98 5.65
CA SER A 58 -16.34 -3.55 4.41
C SER A 58 -16.38 -5.08 4.42
N ALA A 59 -15.42 -5.75 5.07
CA ALA A 59 -15.23 -7.20 5.05
C ALA A 59 -14.58 -7.70 6.36
N VAL A 60 -15.33 -7.67 7.44
CA VAL A 60 -14.86 -7.99 8.79
C VAL A 60 -14.18 -9.35 8.89
N ASP A 61 -14.66 -10.36 8.16
CA ASP A 61 -14.07 -11.71 8.20
C ASP A 61 -12.69 -11.77 7.54
N ILE A 62 -12.45 -10.92 6.54
CA ILE A 62 -11.12 -10.75 5.93
C ILE A 62 -10.24 -9.96 6.89
N PHE A 63 -10.76 -8.89 7.49
CA PHE A 63 -10.03 -8.07 8.45
C PHE A 63 -9.50 -8.88 9.64
N LYS A 64 -10.31 -9.77 10.21
CA LYS A 64 -9.91 -10.61 11.35
C LYS A 64 -8.70 -11.51 11.10
N LYS A 65 -8.36 -11.75 9.83
CA LYS A 65 -7.18 -12.55 9.41
C LYS A 65 -5.92 -11.67 9.25
N GLN A 66 -6.03 -10.35 9.42
CA GLN A 66 -4.93 -9.41 9.19
C GLN A 66 -4.17 -9.10 10.48
N SER A 67 -2.92 -8.70 10.32
CA SER A 67 -2.08 -8.19 11.41
C SER A 67 -1.99 -6.67 11.34
N THR A 68 -2.30 -5.98 12.42
CA THR A 68 -2.09 -4.54 12.53
C THR A 68 -0.63 -4.23 12.87
N ILE A 69 -0.14 -3.08 12.42
CA ILE A 69 1.16 -2.55 12.84
C ILE A 69 0.89 -1.22 13.56
N ASP A 70 1.36 -1.11 14.80
CA ASP A 70 1.33 0.17 15.49
C ASP A 70 2.22 1.19 14.76
N LYS A 71 1.72 2.43 14.61
CA LYS A 71 2.44 3.51 13.90
C LYS A 71 3.79 3.85 14.52
N ASP A 72 3.96 3.60 15.81
CA ASP A 72 5.15 3.87 16.61
C ASP A 72 5.97 2.59 16.89
N ALA A 73 5.58 1.45 16.31
CA ALA A 73 6.34 0.21 16.43
C ALA A 73 7.75 0.37 15.85
N PRO A 74 8.76 -0.28 16.44
CA PRO A 74 10.10 -0.31 15.87
C PRO A 74 10.08 -0.88 14.45
N PHE A 75 10.94 -0.32 13.57
CA PHE A 75 11.05 -0.80 12.21
C PHE A 75 11.45 -2.28 12.16
N ASN A 76 10.66 -3.06 11.45
CA ASN A 76 10.93 -4.46 11.14
C ASN A 76 10.52 -4.72 9.68
N ARG A 77 11.51 -4.85 8.80
CA ARG A 77 11.30 -5.04 7.35
C ARG A 77 10.48 -6.28 7.03
N LYS A 78 10.80 -7.40 7.68
CA LYS A 78 10.11 -8.68 7.44
C LYS A 78 8.63 -8.61 7.83
N ALA A 79 8.35 -8.02 8.99
CA ALA A 79 6.99 -7.82 9.46
C ALA A 79 6.20 -6.87 8.55
N LEU A 80 6.81 -5.75 8.14
CA LEU A 80 6.20 -4.78 7.23
C LEU A 80 5.88 -5.42 5.87
N ARG A 81 6.84 -6.16 5.28
CA ARG A 81 6.65 -6.85 4.00
C ARG A 81 5.50 -7.86 4.09
N LYS A 82 5.51 -8.70 5.13
CA LYS A 82 4.43 -9.68 5.35
C LYS A 82 3.07 -8.99 5.49
N ALA A 83 2.98 -7.89 6.24
CA ALA A 83 1.76 -7.13 6.41
C ALA A 83 1.22 -6.59 5.06
N PHE A 84 2.10 -6.08 4.19
CA PHE A 84 1.71 -5.64 2.83
C PHE A 84 1.20 -6.78 1.96
N GLU A 85 1.86 -7.93 1.99
CA GLU A 85 1.44 -9.12 1.25
C GLU A 85 0.07 -9.64 1.72
N ASP A 86 -0.12 -9.72 3.03
CA ASP A 86 -1.37 -10.19 3.62
C ASP A 86 -2.53 -9.21 3.37
N SER A 87 -2.32 -7.91 3.58
CA SER A 87 -3.36 -6.91 3.31
C SER A 87 -3.69 -6.78 1.82
N ALA A 88 -2.70 -6.98 0.94
CA ALA A 88 -2.95 -7.01 -0.50
C ALA A 88 -3.85 -8.19 -0.90
N LYS A 89 -3.61 -9.38 -0.33
CA LYS A 89 -4.49 -10.54 -0.52
C LYS A 89 -5.88 -10.26 0.03
N GLY A 90 -5.99 -9.62 1.20
CA GLY A 90 -7.28 -9.25 1.78
C GLY A 90 -8.07 -8.28 0.90
N ILE A 91 -7.44 -7.25 0.35
CA ILE A 91 -8.10 -6.34 -0.61
C ILE A 91 -8.47 -7.08 -1.90
N ASN A 92 -7.61 -7.98 -2.41
CA ASN A 92 -7.94 -8.79 -3.59
C ASN A 92 -9.19 -9.68 -3.34
N GLU A 93 -9.31 -10.28 -2.16
CA GLU A 93 -10.49 -11.05 -1.76
C GLU A 93 -11.74 -10.15 -1.70
N LEU A 94 -11.62 -8.94 -1.12
CA LEU A 94 -12.71 -7.95 -1.13
C LEU A 94 -13.13 -7.55 -2.56
N ILE A 95 -12.19 -7.38 -3.48
CA ILE A 95 -12.46 -7.08 -4.90
C ILE A 95 -13.31 -8.20 -5.51
N ILE A 96 -12.93 -9.45 -5.31
CA ILE A 96 -13.64 -10.62 -5.86
C ILE A 96 -15.06 -10.69 -5.29
N GLN A 97 -15.21 -10.64 -3.96
CA GLN A 97 -16.52 -10.67 -3.30
C GLN A 97 -17.42 -9.51 -3.74
N SER A 98 -16.87 -8.31 -3.86
CA SER A 98 -17.62 -7.14 -4.29
C SER A 98 -18.05 -7.23 -5.76
N TRP A 99 -17.20 -7.79 -6.62
CA TRP A 99 -17.55 -8.05 -8.02
C TRP A 99 -18.72 -9.01 -8.12
N GLU A 100 -18.70 -10.12 -7.38
CA GLU A 100 -19.78 -11.11 -7.33
C GLU A 100 -21.08 -10.53 -6.75
N ASN A 101 -20.97 -9.51 -5.91
CA ASN A 101 -22.09 -8.74 -5.36
C ASN A 101 -22.50 -7.53 -6.23
N GLY A 102 -22.31 -7.60 -7.54
CA GLY A 102 -22.70 -6.56 -8.49
C GLY A 102 -21.95 -5.23 -8.32
N GLY A 103 -20.71 -5.29 -7.86
CA GLY A 103 -19.83 -4.11 -7.67
C GLY A 103 -20.12 -3.29 -6.40
N LYS A 104 -20.97 -3.82 -5.50
CA LYS A 104 -21.30 -3.13 -4.25
C LYS A 104 -20.22 -3.39 -3.18
N VAL A 105 -19.84 -2.33 -2.46
CA VAL A 105 -18.96 -2.41 -1.30
C VAL A 105 -19.70 -1.84 -0.08
N LYS A 106 -19.76 -2.62 1.01
CA LYS A 106 -20.61 -2.31 2.18
C LYS A 106 -20.44 -0.88 2.71
N ALA A 107 -19.22 -0.42 2.92
CA ALA A 107 -18.94 0.89 3.48
C ALA A 107 -18.53 1.95 2.44
N PHE A 108 -18.35 1.57 1.18
CA PHE A 108 -17.93 2.48 0.12
C PHE A 108 -19.06 2.68 -0.89
N LYS A 109 -19.90 3.68 -0.64
CA LYS A 109 -21.15 3.94 -1.40
C LYS A 109 -20.97 4.13 -2.92
N LYS A 110 -19.78 4.53 -3.38
CA LYS A 110 -19.47 4.70 -4.80
C LYS A 110 -19.21 3.39 -5.54
N GLY A 111 -19.08 2.28 -4.80
CA GLY A 111 -18.86 0.94 -5.36
C GLY A 111 -17.39 0.58 -5.60
N LEU A 112 -17.21 -0.59 -6.20
CA LEU A 112 -15.91 -1.26 -6.31
C LEU A 112 -14.88 -0.48 -7.13
N ILE A 113 -15.24 -0.04 -8.34
CA ILE A 113 -14.28 0.62 -9.24
C ILE A 113 -13.72 1.91 -8.63
N PRO A 114 -14.55 2.83 -8.11
CA PRO A 114 -14.06 4.00 -7.40
C PRO A 114 -13.26 3.66 -6.13
N MET A 115 -13.57 2.55 -5.44
CA MET A 115 -12.78 2.12 -4.28
C MET A 115 -11.37 1.67 -4.68
N ILE A 116 -11.22 0.91 -5.77
CA ILE A 116 -9.89 0.53 -6.28
C ILE A 116 -9.12 1.77 -6.71
N ALA A 117 -9.75 2.70 -7.43
CA ALA A 117 -9.13 3.97 -7.82
C ALA A 117 -8.68 4.78 -6.59
N TYR A 118 -9.48 4.81 -5.52
CA TYR A 118 -9.11 5.43 -4.25
C TYR A 118 -7.84 4.81 -3.66
N PHE A 119 -7.77 3.48 -3.54
CA PHE A 119 -6.58 2.80 -3.01
C PHE A 119 -5.33 3.12 -3.84
N ILE A 120 -5.43 2.98 -5.17
CA ILE A 120 -4.29 3.23 -6.07
C ILE A 120 -3.84 4.69 -5.95
N SER A 121 -4.76 5.65 -5.94
CA SER A 121 -4.44 7.08 -5.81
C SER A 121 -3.82 7.41 -4.46
N HIS A 122 -4.38 6.89 -3.37
CA HIS A 122 -3.85 7.09 -2.02
C HIS A 122 -2.42 6.53 -1.88
N GLU A 123 -2.20 5.30 -2.34
CA GLU A 123 -0.90 4.65 -2.25
C GLU A 123 0.12 5.28 -3.20
N SER A 124 -0.30 5.73 -4.38
CA SER A 124 0.54 6.48 -5.32
C SER A 124 0.99 7.82 -4.74
N HIS A 125 0.09 8.54 -4.05
CA HIS A 125 0.44 9.76 -3.32
C HIS A 125 1.55 9.50 -2.30
N HIS A 126 1.44 8.44 -1.51
CA HIS A 126 2.47 8.09 -0.53
C HIS A 126 3.77 7.62 -1.19
N ARG A 127 3.73 6.83 -2.28
CA ARG A 127 4.93 6.46 -3.04
C ARG A 127 5.68 7.70 -3.54
N GLY A 128 4.96 8.69 -4.08
CA GLY A 128 5.55 9.96 -4.52
C GLY A 128 6.22 10.71 -3.37
N ASN A 129 5.56 10.82 -2.22
CA ASN A 129 6.12 11.45 -1.02
C ASN A 129 7.36 10.70 -0.49
N ILE A 130 7.33 9.37 -0.47
CA ILE A 130 8.46 8.54 -0.06
C ILE A 130 9.66 8.77 -1.00
N MET A 131 9.44 8.71 -2.30
CA MET A 131 10.49 8.94 -3.30
C MET A 131 11.11 10.33 -3.17
N LEU A 132 10.29 11.36 -2.97
CA LEU A 132 10.74 12.73 -2.74
C LEU A 132 11.55 12.85 -1.44
N THR A 133 11.06 12.25 -0.37
CA THR A 133 11.75 12.23 0.93
C THR A 133 13.13 11.61 0.81
N LEU A 134 13.24 10.44 0.19
CA LEU A 134 14.50 9.75 -0.02
C LEU A 134 15.48 10.59 -0.87
N LYS A 135 15.00 11.12 -1.99
CA LYS A 135 15.80 11.97 -2.88
C LYS A 135 16.38 13.19 -2.14
N GLN A 136 15.54 13.89 -1.39
CA GLN A 136 15.98 15.11 -0.66
C GLN A 136 16.82 14.81 0.57
N SER A 137 16.71 13.61 1.13
CA SER A 137 17.55 13.14 2.24
C SER A 137 18.88 12.53 1.80
N GLY A 138 19.20 12.55 0.50
CA GLY A 138 20.43 11.98 -0.04
C GLY A 138 20.44 10.45 -0.15
N GLU A 139 19.31 9.81 0.08
CA GLU A 139 19.16 8.35 -0.10
C GLU A 139 19.04 8.01 -1.59
N LYS A 140 19.87 7.08 -2.02
CA LYS A 140 19.91 6.71 -3.45
C LYS A 140 18.97 5.55 -3.73
N ILE A 141 17.97 5.79 -4.57
CA ILE A 141 17.13 4.72 -5.13
C ILE A 141 17.71 4.32 -6.49
N PRO A 142 17.97 3.02 -6.73
CA PRO A 142 18.46 2.54 -8.03
C PRO A 142 17.54 2.94 -9.19
N ASP A 143 18.13 3.24 -10.35
CA ASP A 143 17.34 3.61 -11.54
C ASP A 143 16.44 2.46 -12.00
N SER A 144 16.88 1.20 -11.83
CA SER A 144 16.06 0.01 -12.08
C SER A 144 14.74 0.01 -11.28
N VAL A 145 14.76 0.53 -10.05
CA VAL A 145 13.54 0.67 -9.24
C VAL A 145 12.65 1.79 -9.77
N LYS A 146 13.25 2.94 -10.11
CA LYS A 146 12.48 4.09 -10.66
C LYS A 146 11.76 3.69 -11.94
N TRP A 147 12.42 2.98 -12.84
CA TRP A 147 11.81 2.48 -14.08
C TRP A 147 10.85 1.32 -13.81
N GLY A 148 11.20 0.39 -12.90
CA GLY A 148 10.36 -0.74 -12.53
C GLY A 148 8.99 -0.34 -11.97
N LEU A 149 8.84 0.86 -11.39
CA LEU A 149 7.54 1.39 -10.99
C LEU A 149 6.59 1.68 -12.17
N TRP A 150 7.08 1.71 -13.39
CA TRP A 150 6.32 1.98 -14.62
C TRP A 150 6.28 0.80 -15.59
N GLU A 151 7.04 -0.24 -15.33
CA GLU A 151 7.14 -1.43 -16.19
C GLU A 151 6.02 -2.44 -15.88
N TRP A 152 4.79 -2.04 -16.19
CA TRP A 152 3.61 -2.86 -16.01
C TRP A 152 3.45 -3.83 -17.19
N GLY A 153 3.33 -5.11 -16.90
CA GLY A 153 3.12 -6.12 -17.94
C GLY A 153 4.40 -6.80 -18.46
N LYS A 154 5.49 -6.66 -17.73
CA LYS A 154 6.70 -7.45 -17.91
C LYS A 154 6.76 -8.60 -16.92
#